data_bd2bf70b288eb25bf193612e9b67a9a5
#
_entry.id   bd2bf70b288eb25bf193612e9b67a9a5
#
_cell.length_a   1.000
_cell.length_b   1.000
_cell.length_c   1.000
_cell.angle_alpha   90.00
_cell.angle_beta   90.00
_cell.angle_gamma   90.00
#
_symmetry.space_group_name_H-M   'P 1'
#
loop_
_entity.id
_entity.type
_entity.pdbx_description
1 polymer ?
#
loop_
_entity_poly.entity_id
_entity_poly.type
_entity_poly.pdbx_seq_one_letter_code
_entity_poly.pdbx_strand_id
1 'polypeptide(L)'
;RLVAKGGGRIEEIIPPNSSIFLSGNGPLVAVLKNALGRGSGQFINDVRKYVKQHEEGEKKTPQHHVIIFDEAQRAWDKGKVDRRYKGSVQGSEPDMFIGMANRIPDWGSVVGLIGTGQEIHDGEESGLQQWVDAIVNTGEGGNWDIHAPPGIIEQIDPRGIESYSEPRLTLNATIRTHFGEKLHHWVDGLLGHVETPYSDMLEYYDSLKSHGFKIYITDDLRKSKMYLWNRYETSPDSRYGMVRSSRDKSLDNYGMKTLPWPKTLNYGKWYNSEHNNSESCCALDLPVTEFDSQGLELDFTIVGWGQDFILENGLWNNSRAKRYSYTSDIKDPFTLRRNAYRVLLTRARDGMILYVPDEPILEETRAHLISCGVEELE
;
A
#
# COMPACT_ATOMS: atom_id res chain seq x y z
N ARG A 1 -3.73 25.41 -3.57
CA ARG A 1 -4.04 26.75 -3.00
C ARG A 1 -5.55 26.90 -3.01
N LEU A 2 -6.20 26.60 -1.88
CA LEU A 2 -7.63 26.88 -1.69
C LEU A 2 -7.82 28.40 -1.79
N VAL A 3 -8.60 28.86 -2.75
CA VAL A 3 -9.00 30.26 -2.86
C VAL A 3 -10.35 30.37 -2.19
N ALA A 4 -10.38 30.92 -0.97
CA ALA A 4 -11.64 31.26 -0.32
C ALA A 4 -12.29 32.45 -1.05
N LYS A 5 -13.54 32.35 -1.43
CA LYS A 5 -14.37 33.48 -1.86
C LYS A 5 -14.52 34.44 -0.68
N GLY A 6 -13.77 35.54 -0.68
CA GLY A 6 -13.93 36.59 0.32
C GLY A 6 -12.68 37.07 1.03
N GLY A 7 -11.59 37.34 0.34
CA GLY A 7 -10.51 38.29 0.75
C GLY A 7 -9.85 38.20 2.15
N GLY A 8 -10.20 37.22 2.98
CA GLY A 8 -9.59 37.00 4.29
C GLY A 8 -8.29 36.16 4.21
N ARG A 9 -7.40 36.31 5.20
CA ARG A 9 -6.22 35.45 5.31
C ARG A 9 -6.68 34.01 5.55
N ILE A 10 -6.05 33.04 4.86
CA ILE A 10 -6.35 31.61 4.98
C ILE A 10 -6.28 31.13 6.46
N GLU A 11 -5.38 31.71 7.25
CA GLU A 11 -5.23 31.44 8.69
C GLU A 11 -6.45 31.83 9.55
N GLU A 12 -7.29 32.74 9.08
CA GLU A 12 -8.50 33.19 9.79
C GLU A 12 -9.72 32.33 9.45
N ILE A 13 -9.65 31.56 8.35
CA ILE A 13 -10.78 30.78 7.81
C ILE A 13 -10.65 29.29 8.14
N ILE A 14 -9.44 28.80 8.40
CA ILE A 14 -9.17 27.40 8.71
C ILE A 14 -8.91 27.27 10.22
N PRO A 15 -9.85 26.70 10.99
CA PRO A 15 -9.63 26.43 12.41
C PRO A 15 -8.41 25.55 12.64
N PRO A 16 -7.69 25.67 13.77
CA PRO A 16 -6.69 24.71 14.16
C PRO A 16 -7.27 23.30 14.14
N ASN A 17 -6.54 22.34 13.55
CA ASN A 17 -6.98 20.94 13.38
C ASN A 17 -8.16 20.76 12.40
N SER A 18 -8.30 21.60 11.40
CA SER A 18 -9.39 21.53 10.40
C SER A 18 -9.23 20.37 9.39
N SER A 19 -8.12 19.68 9.38
CA SER A 19 -7.84 18.58 8.45
C SER A 19 -7.55 17.27 9.17
N ILE A 20 -7.94 16.15 8.53
CA ILE A 20 -7.62 14.79 8.99
C ILE A 20 -7.15 13.93 7.83
N PHE A 21 -6.09 13.17 8.06
CA PHE A 21 -5.59 12.13 7.15
C PHE A 21 -6.09 10.76 7.61
N LEU A 22 -6.78 10.06 6.74
CA LEU A 22 -7.39 8.77 7.01
C LEU A 22 -6.80 7.71 6.07
N SER A 23 -6.38 6.61 6.64
CA SER A 23 -5.93 5.45 5.85
C SER A 23 -6.54 4.15 6.40
N GLY A 24 -6.90 3.26 5.51
CA GLY A 24 -7.30 1.89 5.83
C GLY A 24 -6.12 1.01 6.22
N ASN A 25 -4.90 1.47 6.02
CA ASN A 25 -3.66 0.78 6.33
C ASN A 25 -3.22 1.06 7.79
N GLY A 26 -3.59 0.14 8.69
CA GLY A 26 -3.25 0.27 10.11
C GLY A 26 -1.75 0.39 10.39
N PRO A 27 -0.87 -0.42 9.78
CA PRO A 27 0.59 -0.27 9.86
C PRO A 27 1.08 1.12 9.51
N LEU A 28 0.69 1.67 8.35
CA LEU A 28 1.05 3.04 7.95
C LEU A 28 0.59 4.08 8.97
N VAL A 29 -0.65 3.99 9.43
CA VAL A 29 -1.19 4.89 10.47
C VAL A 29 -0.34 4.82 11.74
N ALA A 30 0.08 3.63 12.17
CA ALA A 30 0.92 3.45 13.34
C ALA A 30 2.31 4.07 13.17
N VAL A 31 2.93 3.89 12.00
CA VAL A 31 4.24 4.47 11.65
C VAL A 31 4.18 6.00 11.65
N LEU A 32 3.20 6.57 10.96
CA LEU A 32 3.03 8.02 10.88
C LEU A 32 2.74 8.65 12.26
N LYS A 33 1.87 8.01 13.07
CA LYS A 33 1.60 8.48 14.44
C LYS A 33 2.84 8.43 15.32
N ASN A 34 3.64 7.39 15.20
CA ASN A 34 4.89 7.28 15.96
C ASN A 34 5.91 8.33 15.53
N ALA A 35 6.08 8.56 14.21
CA ALA A 35 7.01 9.56 13.67
C ALA A 35 6.63 10.99 14.06
N LEU A 36 5.35 11.35 14.04
CA LEU A 36 4.87 12.68 14.38
C LEU A 36 4.72 12.92 15.90
N GLY A 37 4.79 11.85 16.70
CA GLY A 37 4.76 11.94 18.15
C GLY A 37 3.42 12.37 18.76
N ARG A 38 3.48 13.04 19.93
CA ARG A 38 2.29 13.44 20.70
C ARG A 38 1.42 14.42 19.90
N GLY A 39 0.10 14.19 19.91
CA GLY A 39 -0.87 15.03 19.17
C GLY A 39 -1.17 14.55 17.75
N SER A 40 -0.37 13.65 17.17
CA SER A 40 -0.60 13.13 15.81
C SER A 40 -1.97 12.50 15.59
N GLY A 41 -2.60 12.00 16.65
CA GLY A 41 -3.95 11.43 16.60
C GLY A 41 -5.07 12.41 16.23
N GLN A 42 -4.81 13.72 16.32
CA GLN A 42 -5.73 14.75 15.87
C GLN A 42 -5.71 14.91 14.34
N PHE A 43 -4.57 14.64 13.71
CA PHE A 43 -4.40 14.77 12.26
C PHE A 43 -4.45 13.42 11.53
N ILE A 44 -3.95 12.33 12.11
CA ILE A 44 -3.89 11.00 11.46
C ILE A 44 -4.80 10.01 12.20
N ASN A 45 -5.66 9.29 11.45
CA ASN A 45 -6.48 8.26 12.07
C ASN A 45 -6.71 7.06 11.14
N ASP A 46 -7.08 5.92 11.74
CA ASP A 46 -7.59 4.76 11.02
C ASP A 46 -9.01 5.05 10.54
N VAL A 47 -9.28 4.77 9.27
CA VAL A 47 -10.56 5.04 8.62
C VAL A 47 -11.72 4.38 9.38
N ARG A 48 -11.54 3.15 9.86
CA ARG A 48 -12.60 2.39 10.56
C ARG A 48 -12.94 2.99 11.91
N LYS A 49 -11.94 3.52 12.63
CA LYS A 49 -12.19 4.25 13.88
C LYS A 49 -12.96 5.53 13.62
N TYR A 50 -12.58 6.25 12.56
CA TYR A 50 -13.23 7.49 12.20
C TYR A 50 -14.69 7.27 11.78
N VAL A 51 -14.95 6.27 10.93
CA VAL A 51 -16.30 5.86 10.54
C VAL A 51 -17.14 5.48 11.76
N LYS A 52 -16.63 4.62 12.64
CA LYS A 52 -17.35 4.25 13.87
C LYS A 52 -17.70 5.45 14.74
N GLN A 53 -16.77 6.39 14.88
CA GLN A 53 -16.98 7.59 15.70
C GLN A 53 -18.09 8.49 15.19
N HIS A 54 -18.31 8.56 13.85
CA HIS A 54 -19.20 9.53 13.22
C HIS A 54 -20.45 8.92 12.57
N GLU A 55 -20.46 7.62 12.30
CA GLU A 55 -21.56 6.94 11.59
C GLU A 55 -22.25 5.84 12.40
N GLU A 56 -21.61 5.32 13.47
CA GLU A 56 -22.23 4.29 14.31
C GLU A 56 -23.15 4.93 15.37
N GLY A 57 -24.43 4.51 15.40
CA GLY A 57 -25.45 5.09 16.26
C GLY A 57 -25.95 6.44 15.78
N GLU A 58 -25.95 7.46 16.65
CA GLU A 58 -26.28 8.82 16.28
C GLU A 58 -25.16 9.45 15.46
N LYS A 59 -25.50 9.90 14.23
CA LYS A 59 -24.54 10.50 13.31
C LYS A 59 -23.99 11.81 13.85
N LYS A 60 -22.66 11.91 13.92
CA LYS A 60 -21.96 13.09 14.44
C LYS A 60 -21.35 13.91 13.32
N THR A 61 -21.40 15.22 13.46
CA THR A 61 -20.71 16.13 12.56
C THR A 61 -19.21 16.11 12.84
N PRO A 62 -18.36 15.89 11.81
CA PRO A 62 -16.91 16.00 11.96
C PRO A 62 -16.49 17.42 12.34
N GLN A 63 -15.40 17.53 13.09
CA GLN A 63 -14.74 18.81 13.37
C GLN A 63 -13.79 19.25 12.24
N HIS A 64 -13.45 18.32 11.35
CA HIS A 64 -12.47 18.51 10.29
C HIS A 64 -13.18 18.93 9.00
N HIS A 65 -12.82 20.09 8.47
CA HIS A 65 -13.34 20.57 7.19
C HIS A 65 -12.68 19.91 5.97
N VAL A 66 -11.47 19.39 6.13
CA VAL A 66 -10.73 18.69 5.07
C VAL A 66 -10.50 17.24 5.50
N ILE A 67 -11.08 16.31 4.77
CA ILE A 67 -10.90 14.87 4.97
C ILE A 67 -10.01 14.35 3.84
N ILE A 68 -8.80 13.92 4.16
CA ILE A 68 -7.84 13.32 3.20
C ILE A 68 -7.95 11.82 3.35
N PHE A 69 -8.34 11.15 2.28
CA PHE A 69 -8.48 9.68 2.25
C PHE A 69 -7.39 9.06 1.39
N ASP A 70 -6.55 8.25 2.02
CA ASP A 70 -5.43 7.57 1.37
C ASP A 70 -5.91 6.30 0.65
N GLU A 71 -5.40 6.05 -0.57
CA GLU A 71 -5.80 4.94 -1.43
C GLU A 71 -7.32 4.94 -1.71
N ALA A 72 -7.85 6.09 -2.14
CA ALA A 72 -9.30 6.29 -2.28
C ALA A 72 -9.98 5.35 -3.29
N GLN A 73 -9.23 4.80 -4.28
CA GLN A 73 -9.73 3.78 -5.20
C GLN A 73 -10.08 2.45 -4.50
N ARG A 74 -9.57 2.24 -3.27
CA ARG A 74 -9.74 1.04 -2.47
C ARG A 74 -10.83 1.17 -1.41
N ALA A 75 -11.59 2.25 -1.44
CA ALA A 75 -12.70 2.45 -0.53
C ALA A 75 -13.70 1.29 -0.62
N TRP A 76 -14.19 0.86 0.53
CA TRP A 76 -15.05 -0.31 0.60
C TRP A 76 -16.44 -0.03 0.04
N ASP A 77 -16.91 -0.95 -0.80
CA ASP A 77 -18.29 -0.97 -1.26
C ASP A 77 -19.28 -1.30 -0.13
N LYS A 78 -20.56 -1.10 -0.40
CA LYS A 78 -21.64 -1.39 0.56
C LYS A 78 -21.61 -2.85 1.05
N GLY A 79 -21.36 -3.82 0.17
CA GLY A 79 -21.36 -5.23 0.54
C GLY A 79 -20.26 -5.57 1.54
N LYS A 80 -19.07 -4.99 1.37
CA LYS A 80 -17.95 -5.15 2.30
C LYS A 80 -18.19 -4.43 3.63
N VAL A 81 -18.78 -3.23 3.58
CA VAL A 81 -19.20 -2.48 4.78
C VAL A 81 -20.21 -3.27 5.59
N ASP A 82 -21.28 -3.78 4.96
CA ASP A 82 -22.34 -4.54 5.63
C ASP A 82 -21.77 -5.80 6.32
N ARG A 83 -20.88 -6.54 5.65
CA ARG A 83 -20.19 -7.70 6.23
C ARG A 83 -19.32 -7.32 7.44
N ARG A 84 -18.61 -6.20 7.35
CA ARG A 84 -17.65 -5.78 8.38
C ARG A 84 -18.30 -5.18 9.60
N TYR A 85 -19.28 -4.31 9.40
CA TYR A 85 -19.95 -3.57 10.48
C TYR A 85 -21.27 -4.22 10.93
N LYS A 86 -21.65 -5.35 10.33
CA LYS A 86 -22.85 -6.13 10.71
C LYS A 86 -24.13 -5.28 10.75
N GLY A 87 -24.24 -4.30 9.85
CA GLY A 87 -25.40 -3.41 9.76
C GLY A 87 -25.41 -2.24 10.74
N SER A 88 -24.35 -2.03 11.54
CA SER A 88 -24.26 -0.88 12.47
C SER A 88 -23.99 0.45 11.74
N VAL A 89 -23.54 0.40 10.50
CA VAL A 89 -23.39 1.55 9.58
C VAL A 89 -24.01 1.19 8.23
N GLN A 90 -24.40 2.19 7.44
CA GLN A 90 -25.09 2.00 6.17
C GLN A 90 -24.35 2.69 5.02
N GLY A 91 -24.42 2.08 3.81
CA GLY A 91 -23.78 2.59 2.61
C GLY A 91 -22.36 2.09 2.41
N SER A 92 -21.71 2.57 1.36
CA SER A 92 -20.28 2.37 1.09
C SER A 92 -19.42 3.33 1.92
N GLU A 93 -18.08 3.13 1.94
CA GLU A 93 -17.20 4.15 2.56
C GLU A 93 -17.34 5.51 1.89
N PRO A 94 -17.38 5.65 0.55
CA PRO A 94 -17.70 6.92 -0.09
C PRO A 94 -19.03 7.55 0.37
N ASP A 95 -20.11 6.77 0.46
CA ASP A 95 -21.40 7.30 0.94
C ASP A 95 -21.29 7.90 2.35
N MET A 96 -20.52 7.24 3.23
CA MET A 96 -20.27 7.73 4.58
C MET A 96 -19.44 9.01 4.59
N PHE A 97 -18.36 9.10 3.78
CA PHE A 97 -17.49 10.28 3.74
C PHE A 97 -18.19 11.50 3.14
N ILE A 98 -18.92 11.32 2.05
CA ILE A 98 -19.72 12.40 1.46
C ILE A 98 -20.82 12.85 2.44
N GLY A 99 -21.51 11.90 3.08
CA GLY A 99 -22.48 12.20 4.11
C GLY A 99 -21.91 12.92 5.33
N MET A 100 -20.69 12.59 5.76
CA MET A 100 -19.96 13.32 6.81
C MET A 100 -19.66 14.75 6.37
N ALA A 101 -19.14 14.93 5.15
CA ALA A 101 -18.80 16.24 4.62
C ALA A 101 -20.03 17.15 4.47
N ASN A 102 -21.19 16.61 4.07
CA ASN A 102 -22.45 17.37 3.99
C ASN A 102 -22.95 17.86 5.35
N ARG A 103 -22.54 17.22 6.45
CA ARG A 103 -22.90 17.68 7.80
C ARG A 103 -22.00 18.79 8.33
N ILE A 104 -20.86 19.04 7.68
CA ILE A 104 -19.93 20.09 8.09
C ILE A 104 -20.53 21.45 7.71
N PRO A 105 -20.65 22.38 8.66
CA PRO A 105 -21.22 23.71 8.35
C PRO A 105 -20.29 24.50 7.42
N ASP A 106 -20.89 25.38 6.62
CA ASP A 106 -20.29 26.34 5.71
C ASP A 106 -19.57 25.69 4.50
N TRP A 107 -18.57 24.87 4.70
CA TRP A 107 -17.82 24.19 3.62
C TRP A 107 -17.13 22.91 4.10
N GLY A 108 -16.94 21.97 3.20
CA GLY A 108 -16.17 20.76 3.42
C GLY A 108 -15.39 20.36 2.17
N SER A 109 -14.31 19.61 2.34
CA SER A 109 -13.53 19.06 1.24
C SER A 109 -13.15 17.61 1.53
N VAL A 110 -13.37 16.75 0.54
CA VAL A 110 -12.88 15.36 0.57
C VAL A 110 -11.81 15.20 -0.50
N VAL A 111 -10.61 14.87 -0.08
CA VAL A 111 -9.45 14.69 -0.96
C VAL A 111 -9.12 13.20 -1.03
N GLY A 112 -9.37 12.57 -2.17
CA GLY A 112 -8.98 11.18 -2.45
C GLY A 112 -7.59 11.12 -3.05
N LEU A 113 -6.63 10.47 -2.36
CA LEU A 113 -5.35 10.11 -2.95
C LEU A 113 -5.51 8.77 -3.67
N ILE A 114 -5.12 8.72 -4.93
CA ILE A 114 -5.37 7.58 -5.81
C ILE A 114 -4.05 7.00 -6.29
N GLY A 115 -3.88 5.69 -6.13
CA GLY A 115 -2.82 4.91 -6.73
C GLY A 115 -3.39 3.81 -7.61
N THR A 116 -2.77 3.48 -8.74
CA THR A 116 -3.22 2.43 -9.65
C THR A 116 -2.38 1.16 -9.49
N GLY A 117 -3.00 -0.02 -9.65
CA GLY A 117 -2.29 -1.31 -9.75
C GLY A 117 -1.75 -1.90 -8.45
N GLN A 118 -2.34 -1.55 -7.31
CA GLN A 118 -1.95 -2.09 -6.00
C GLN A 118 -3.10 -2.81 -5.27
N GLU A 119 -4.13 -3.22 -5.99
CA GLU A 119 -5.29 -3.93 -5.44
C GLU A 119 -4.88 -5.33 -4.99
N ILE A 120 -4.95 -5.61 -3.70
CA ILE A 120 -4.63 -6.91 -3.08
C ILE A 120 -5.75 -7.44 -2.18
N HIS A 121 -6.82 -6.69 -2.00
CA HIS A 121 -7.95 -7.06 -1.17
C HIS A 121 -9.23 -7.29 -1.97
N ASP A 122 -10.06 -8.20 -1.47
CA ASP A 122 -11.44 -8.39 -1.93
C ASP A 122 -12.30 -7.14 -1.66
N GLY A 123 -13.13 -6.74 -2.64
CA GLY A 123 -14.04 -5.59 -2.53
C GLY A 123 -13.41 -4.21 -2.82
N GLU A 124 -12.25 -4.17 -3.45
CA GLU A 124 -11.62 -2.94 -3.95
C GLU A 124 -11.93 -2.69 -5.43
N GLU A 125 -12.83 -3.49 -6.01
CA GLU A 125 -13.13 -3.52 -7.45
C GLU A 125 -14.10 -2.43 -7.92
N SER A 126 -14.76 -1.70 -6.99
CA SER A 126 -15.80 -0.72 -7.35
C SER A 126 -15.25 0.60 -7.91
N GLY A 127 -13.95 0.80 -7.80
CA GLY A 127 -13.24 1.88 -8.46
C GLY A 127 -13.66 3.31 -8.02
N LEU A 128 -13.34 4.28 -8.87
CA LEU A 128 -13.55 5.69 -8.59
C LEU A 128 -15.01 6.15 -8.75
N GLN A 129 -15.77 5.46 -9.58
CA GLN A 129 -17.18 5.84 -9.86
C GLN A 129 -18.04 5.84 -8.61
N GLN A 130 -17.76 4.98 -7.63
CA GLN A 130 -18.51 4.95 -6.37
C GLN A 130 -18.46 6.28 -5.57
N TRP A 131 -17.42 7.11 -5.78
CA TRP A 131 -17.34 8.43 -5.15
C TRP A 131 -18.34 9.42 -5.79
N VAL A 132 -18.46 9.38 -7.12
CA VAL A 132 -19.48 10.18 -7.84
C VAL A 132 -20.87 9.69 -7.46
N ASP A 133 -21.08 8.39 -7.44
CA ASP A 133 -22.36 7.79 -7.06
C ASP A 133 -22.76 8.19 -5.64
N ALA A 134 -21.82 8.25 -4.71
CA ALA A 134 -22.06 8.71 -3.34
C ALA A 134 -22.55 10.17 -3.29
N ILE A 135 -21.96 11.07 -4.10
CA ILE A 135 -22.43 12.46 -4.19
C ILE A 135 -23.88 12.51 -4.72
N VAL A 136 -24.15 11.79 -5.80
CA VAL A 136 -25.50 11.72 -6.40
C VAL A 136 -26.53 11.16 -5.42
N ASN A 137 -26.17 10.12 -4.68
CA ASN A 137 -27.05 9.44 -3.73
C ASN A 137 -27.47 10.33 -2.55
N THR A 138 -26.70 11.35 -2.21
CA THR A 138 -27.11 12.31 -1.16
C THR A 138 -28.22 13.25 -1.59
N GLY A 139 -28.50 13.38 -2.89
CA GLY A 139 -29.41 14.35 -3.45
C GLY A 139 -28.89 15.80 -3.43
N GLU A 140 -27.67 16.04 -3.00
CA GLU A 140 -27.05 17.36 -2.86
C GLU A 140 -25.98 17.61 -3.93
N GLY A 141 -26.04 16.88 -5.08
CA GLY A 141 -25.05 16.97 -6.15
C GLY A 141 -24.75 18.37 -6.66
N GLY A 142 -25.75 19.27 -6.64
CA GLY A 142 -25.56 20.67 -7.03
C GLY A 142 -24.73 21.54 -6.06
N ASN A 143 -24.37 21.00 -4.89
CA ASN A 143 -23.50 21.64 -3.90
C ASN A 143 -22.05 21.15 -3.96
N TRP A 144 -21.76 20.21 -4.85
CA TRP A 144 -20.45 19.58 -5.00
C TRP A 144 -19.80 19.92 -6.32
N ASP A 145 -18.51 20.18 -6.28
CA ASP A 145 -17.63 20.27 -7.43
C ASP A 145 -16.59 19.14 -7.39
N ILE A 146 -16.29 18.53 -8.54
CA ILE A 146 -15.26 17.52 -8.69
C ILE A 146 -14.05 18.15 -9.35
N HIS A 147 -12.88 18.08 -8.68
CA HIS A 147 -11.59 18.48 -9.24
C HIS A 147 -10.68 17.28 -9.32
N ALA A 148 -10.23 16.91 -10.52
CA ALA A 148 -9.35 15.76 -10.69
C ALA A 148 -8.38 15.95 -11.87
N PRO A 149 -7.27 15.14 -11.94
CA PRO A 149 -6.42 15.11 -13.11
C PRO A 149 -7.18 14.71 -14.37
N PRO A 150 -6.73 15.13 -15.59
CA PRO A 150 -7.40 14.78 -16.86
C PRO A 150 -7.71 13.29 -17.00
N GLY A 151 -6.72 12.41 -16.75
CA GLY A 151 -6.89 10.96 -16.87
C GLY A 151 -7.88 10.35 -15.86
N ILE A 152 -8.21 11.04 -14.77
CA ILE A 152 -9.23 10.61 -13.82
C ILE A 152 -10.61 11.11 -14.26
N ILE A 153 -10.70 12.35 -14.75
CA ILE A 153 -11.97 12.90 -15.29
C ILE A 153 -12.47 12.04 -16.47
N GLU A 154 -11.58 11.54 -17.31
CA GLU A 154 -11.92 10.66 -18.43
C GLU A 154 -12.45 9.28 -18.00
N GLN A 155 -12.13 8.83 -16.78
CA GLN A 155 -12.53 7.52 -16.25
C GLN A 155 -13.85 7.54 -15.47
N ILE A 156 -14.37 8.70 -15.11
CA ILE A 156 -15.60 8.86 -14.32
C ILE A 156 -16.73 9.44 -15.16
N ASP A 157 -17.97 9.04 -14.86
CA ASP A 157 -19.18 9.75 -15.32
C ASP A 157 -19.62 10.72 -14.22
N PRO A 158 -19.49 12.04 -14.43
CA PRO A 158 -19.81 13.04 -13.40
C PRO A 158 -21.31 13.18 -13.10
N ARG A 159 -22.18 12.56 -13.90
CA ARG A 159 -23.63 12.53 -13.69
C ARG A 159 -24.26 13.90 -13.43
N GLY A 160 -23.77 14.94 -14.10
CA GLY A 160 -24.27 16.29 -13.99
C GLY A 160 -23.68 17.12 -12.86
N ILE A 161 -22.71 16.59 -12.09
CA ILE A 161 -21.93 17.35 -11.11
C ILE A 161 -20.89 18.17 -11.88
N GLU A 162 -20.70 19.43 -11.49
CA GLU A 162 -19.66 20.27 -12.07
C GLU A 162 -18.28 19.62 -11.87
N SER A 163 -17.53 19.46 -12.95
CA SER A 163 -16.23 18.77 -12.91
C SER A 163 -15.16 19.57 -13.63
N TYR A 164 -13.99 19.67 -12.99
CA TYR A 164 -12.87 20.49 -13.42
C TYR A 164 -11.64 19.63 -13.61
N SER A 165 -11.07 19.68 -14.81
CA SER A 165 -9.80 19.03 -15.12
C SER A 165 -8.63 19.87 -14.62
N GLU A 166 -7.89 19.36 -13.62
CA GLU A 166 -6.78 20.06 -12.96
C GLU A 166 -5.48 19.27 -13.09
N PRO A 167 -4.65 19.54 -14.12
CA PRO A 167 -3.37 18.82 -14.31
C PRO A 167 -2.44 18.90 -13.12
N ARG A 168 -2.52 19.97 -12.31
CA ARG A 168 -1.70 20.15 -11.11
C ARG A 168 -2.01 19.18 -9.97
N LEU A 169 -3.12 18.45 -10.05
CA LEU A 169 -3.46 17.38 -9.12
C LEU A 169 -2.83 16.05 -9.51
N THR A 170 -2.15 15.97 -10.66
CA THR A 170 -1.42 14.77 -11.07
C THR A 170 -0.13 14.65 -10.25
N LEU A 171 0.02 13.57 -9.50
CA LEU A 171 1.20 13.27 -8.70
C LEU A 171 2.24 12.51 -9.56
N ASN A 172 2.77 13.15 -10.59
CA ASN A 172 3.73 12.53 -11.53
C ASN A 172 5.18 12.51 -11.02
N ALA A 173 5.50 13.35 -10.04
CA ALA A 173 6.85 13.35 -9.48
C ALA A 173 7.00 12.17 -8.54
N THR A 174 7.63 11.09 -9.01
CA THR A 174 8.05 10.04 -8.10
C THR A 174 9.25 10.53 -7.31
N ILE A 175 9.03 10.79 -6.03
CA ILE A 175 10.13 11.07 -5.09
C ILE A 175 10.83 9.74 -4.74
N ARG A 176 10.19 8.60 -5.06
CA ARG A 176 10.55 7.27 -4.61
C ARG A 176 11.82 6.73 -5.25
N THR A 177 11.90 6.78 -6.58
CA THR A 177 13.11 6.39 -7.32
C THR A 177 13.07 6.99 -8.73
N HIS A 178 14.23 7.40 -9.26
CA HIS A 178 14.34 7.83 -10.65
C HIS A 178 14.09 6.68 -11.66
N PHE A 179 13.88 5.46 -11.18
CA PHE A 179 13.71 4.23 -11.99
C PHE A 179 12.48 3.42 -11.59
N GLY A 180 11.54 4.02 -10.84
CA GLY A 180 10.33 3.32 -10.37
C GLY A 180 9.55 2.65 -11.50
N GLU A 181 9.42 3.31 -12.65
CA GLU A 181 8.74 2.75 -13.83
C GLU A 181 9.46 1.50 -14.36
N LYS A 182 10.81 1.54 -14.46
CA LYS A 182 11.60 0.39 -14.92
C LYS A 182 11.56 -0.78 -13.96
N LEU A 183 11.55 -0.51 -12.64
CA LEU A 183 11.36 -1.54 -11.63
C LEU A 183 9.98 -2.20 -11.78
N HIS A 184 8.93 -1.41 -12.01
CA HIS A 184 7.60 -1.96 -12.23
C HIS A 184 7.54 -2.82 -13.49
N HIS A 185 8.12 -2.40 -14.62
CA HIS A 185 8.18 -3.20 -15.85
C HIS A 185 8.95 -4.51 -15.65
N TRP A 186 10.10 -4.43 -14.97
CA TRP A 186 10.87 -5.63 -14.64
C TRP A 186 10.09 -6.60 -13.75
N VAL A 187 9.43 -6.10 -12.70
CA VAL A 187 8.62 -6.92 -11.78
C VAL A 187 7.40 -7.51 -12.50
N ASP A 188 6.74 -6.75 -13.35
CA ASP A 188 5.56 -7.21 -14.09
C ASP A 188 5.93 -8.33 -15.09
N GLY A 189 7.06 -8.21 -15.79
CA GLY A 189 7.61 -9.27 -16.63
C GLY A 189 8.04 -10.49 -15.81
N LEU A 190 8.77 -10.28 -14.71
CA LEU A 190 9.22 -11.34 -13.81
C LEU A 190 8.06 -12.21 -13.30
N LEU A 191 6.96 -11.59 -12.93
CA LEU A 191 5.78 -12.26 -12.38
C LEU A 191 4.77 -12.73 -13.45
N GLY A 192 5.09 -12.56 -14.75
CA GLY A 192 4.20 -12.93 -15.84
C GLY A 192 2.91 -12.13 -15.89
N HIS A 193 2.92 -10.86 -15.47
CA HIS A 193 1.80 -9.92 -15.67
C HIS A 193 1.67 -9.54 -17.14
N VAL A 194 2.80 -9.37 -17.81
CA VAL A 194 2.92 -9.06 -19.22
C VAL A 194 3.93 -10.04 -19.81
N GLU A 195 3.64 -10.57 -21.00
CA GLU A 195 4.61 -11.35 -21.74
C GLU A 195 5.77 -10.41 -22.12
N THR A 196 6.88 -10.57 -21.45
CA THR A 196 8.09 -9.77 -21.67
C THR A 196 9.22 -10.67 -22.11
N PRO A 197 9.83 -10.45 -23.28
CA PRO A 197 11.00 -11.20 -23.72
C PRO A 197 12.14 -11.10 -22.69
N TYR A 198 12.94 -12.16 -22.54
CA TYR A 198 14.10 -12.14 -21.64
C TYR A 198 15.11 -11.05 -21.98
N SER A 199 15.26 -10.69 -23.27
CA SER A 199 16.10 -9.56 -23.70
C SER A 199 15.68 -8.25 -23.01
N ASP A 200 14.39 -7.98 -22.98
CA ASP A 200 13.83 -6.76 -22.41
C ASP A 200 13.93 -6.79 -20.88
N MET A 201 13.78 -7.98 -20.26
CA MET A 201 13.99 -8.19 -18.83
C MET A 201 15.43 -7.84 -18.42
N LEU A 202 16.42 -8.30 -19.21
CA LEU A 202 17.83 -7.98 -18.98
C LEU A 202 18.10 -6.48 -19.19
N GLU A 203 17.50 -5.84 -20.19
CA GLU A 203 17.63 -4.40 -20.40
C GLU A 203 17.07 -3.59 -19.21
N TYR A 204 15.90 -3.96 -18.69
CA TYR A 204 15.35 -3.33 -17.49
C TYR A 204 16.28 -3.54 -16.28
N TYR A 205 16.78 -4.76 -16.09
CA TYR A 205 17.70 -5.08 -15.00
C TYR A 205 19.00 -4.27 -15.10
N ASP A 206 19.65 -4.24 -16.27
CA ASP A 206 20.90 -3.49 -16.50
C ASP A 206 20.68 -1.99 -16.28
N SER A 207 19.53 -1.48 -16.70
CA SER A 207 19.15 -0.10 -16.41
C SER A 207 19.00 0.16 -14.92
N LEU A 208 18.34 -0.70 -14.15
CA LEU A 208 18.23 -0.59 -12.69
C LEU A 208 19.61 -0.61 -12.05
N LYS A 209 20.46 -1.56 -12.44
CA LYS A 209 21.83 -1.72 -11.95
C LYS A 209 22.70 -0.50 -12.23
N SER A 210 22.63 0.06 -13.44
CA SER A 210 23.39 1.25 -13.83
C SER A 210 23.05 2.50 -13.02
N HIS A 211 21.82 2.57 -12.50
CA HIS A 211 21.35 3.62 -11.62
C HIS A 211 21.58 3.33 -10.12
N GLY A 212 22.24 2.22 -9.80
CA GLY A 212 22.64 1.87 -8.43
C GLY A 212 21.66 0.99 -7.68
N PHE A 213 20.51 0.63 -8.27
CA PHE A 213 19.59 -0.34 -7.65
C PHE A 213 20.19 -1.74 -7.69
N LYS A 214 20.18 -2.44 -6.55
CA LYS A 214 20.82 -3.75 -6.41
C LYS A 214 19.77 -4.84 -6.24
N ILE A 215 19.88 -5.92 -7.02
CA ILE A 215 19.02 -7.10 -6.87
C ILE A 215 19.90 -8.32 -6.77
N TYR A 216 19.84 -8.99 -5.63
CA TYR A 216 20.60 -10.21 -5.36
C TYR A 216 19.69 -11.38 -5.04
N ILE A 217 20.20 -12.60 -5.21
CA ILE A 217 19.57 -13.84 -4.78
C ILE A 217 20.52 -14.66 -3.90
N THR A 218 19.98 -15.32 -2.89
CA THR A 218 20.74 -16.26 -2.04
C THR A 218 19.79 -17.23 -1.32
N ASP A 219 20.30 -18.36 -0.92
CA ASP A 219 19.66 -19.33 0.00
C ASP A 219 20.14 -19.18 1.46
N ASP A 220 21.09 -18.27 1.72
CA ASP A 220 21.60 -18.00 3.06
C ASP A 220 21.03 -16.70 3.64
N LEU A 221 20.04 -16.84 4.55
CA LEU A 221 19.43 -15.70 5.25
C LEU A 221 20.44 -14.94 6.12
N ARG A 222 21.43 -15.64 6.71
CA ARG A 222 22.45 -15.00 7.53
C ARG A 222 23.34 -14.09 6.69
N LYS A 223 23.75 -14.56 5.51
CA LYS A 223 24.50 -13.78 4.54
C LYS A 223 23.74 -12.52 4.13
N SER A 224 22.44 -12.65 3.85
CA SER A 224 21.56 -11.52 3.54
C SER A 224 21.54 -10.47 4.66
N LYS A 225 21.42 -10.92 5.92
CA LYS A 225 21.42 -10.00 7.08
C LYS A 225 22.77 -9.29 7.25
N MET A 226 23.88 -10.05 7.14
CA MET A 226 25.23 -9.49 7.25
C MET A 226 25.50 -8.44 6.17
N TYR A 227 25.04 -8.69 4.92
CA TYR A 227 25.17 -7.73 3.83
C TYR A 227 24.49 -6.39 4.18
N LEU A 228 23.27 -6.41 4.72
CA LEU A 228 22.54 -5.19 5.05
C LEU A 228 23.15 -4.46 6.25
N TRP A 229 23.57 -5.17 7.31
CA TRP A 229 24.23 -4.54 8.45
C TRP A 229 25.53 -3.85 8.03
N ASN A 230 26.35 -4.48 7.20
CA ASN A 230 27.60 -3.90 6.70
C ASN A 230 27.33 -2.71 5.77
N ARG A 231 26.34 -2.85 4.86
CA ARG A 231 26.01 -1.80 3.88
C ARG A 231 25.57 -0.49 4.54
N TYR A 232 24.80 -0.59 5.61
CA TYR A 232 24.21 0.57 6.28
C TYR A 232 24.81 0.89 7.66
N GLU A 233 25.97 0.33 7.96
CA GLU A 233 26.67 0.56 9.24
C GLU A 233 26.85 2.05 9.55
N THR A 234 27.14 2.87 8.55
CA THR A 234 27.38 4.31 8.68
C THR A 234 26.16 5.18 8.34
N SER A 235 25.00 4.58 8.12
CA SER A 235 23.78 5.27 7.66
C SER A 235 22.63 5.08 8.65
N PRO A 236 22.62 5.75 9.80
CA PRO A 236 21.68 5.51 10.89
C PRO A 236 20.20 5.84 10.52
N ASP A 237 20.00 6.67 9.51
CA ASP A 237 18.65 7.05 9.04
C ASP A 237 18.06 6.06 8.04
N SER A 238 18.89 5.15 7.49
CA SER A 238 18.44 4.16 6.54
C SER A 238 17.49 3.14 7.18
N ARG A 239 16.53 2.67 6.42
CA ARG A 239 15.55 1.67 6.86
C ARG A 239 15.63 0.46 5.95
N TYR A 240 15.94 -0.69 6.52
CA TYR A 240 15.98 -1.96 5.82
C TYR A 240 15.31 -3.05 6.65
N GLY A 241 14.73 -4.03 6.00
CA GLY A 241 13.92 -5.00 6.72
C GLY A 241 13.62 -6.26 5.92
N MET A 242 13.02 -7.23 6.59
CA MET A 242 12.57 -8.47 5.98
C MET A 242 11.10 -8.38 5.62
N VAL A 243 10.76 -8.78 4.40
CA VAL A 243 9.37 -8.86 3.91
C VAL A 243 9.09 -10.24 3.34
N ARG A 244 7.85 -10.72 3.49
CA ARG A 244 7.44 -12.04 3.01
C ARG A 244 5.96 -12.13 2.70
N SER A 245 5.56 -13.15 1.96
CA SER A 245 4.16 -13.43 1.74
C SER A 245 3.45 -13.88 3.02
N SER A 246 2.26 -13.31 3.27
CA SER A 246 1.36 -13.72 4.36
C SER A 246 0.76 -15.12 4.16
N ARG A 247 0.77 -15.62 2.93
CA ARG A 247 0.16 -16.91 2.56
C ARG A 247 1.15 -18.05 2.48
N ASP A 248 2.42 -17.75 2.60
CA ASP A 248 3.43 -18.79 2.72
C ASP A 248 3.45 -19.38 4.15
N LYS A 249 3.73 -20.68 4.23
CA LYS A 249 3.90 -21.41 5.50
C LYS A 249 5.32 -21.94 5.69
N SER A 250 6.07 -22.05 4.60
CA SER A 250 7.38 -22.71 4.59
C SER A 250 8.46 -21.83 5.22
N LEU A 251 8.43 -20.53 4.97
CA LEU A 251 9.43 -19.56 5.42
C LEU A 251 9.58 -19.48 6.95
N ASP A 252 8.58 -19.91 7.71
CA ASP A 252 8.68 -20.02 9.18
C ASP A 252 9.81 -20.97 9.61
N ASN A 253 10.08 -22.01 8.81
CA ASN A 253 11.14 -23.00 9.06
C ASN A 253 12.52 -22.49 8.66
N TYR A 254 12.60 -21.41 7.90
CA TYR A 254 13.81 -20.81 7.33
C TYR A 254 14.17 -19.46 7.94
N GLY A 255 13.75 -19.22 9.19
CA GLY A 255 14.13 -18.03 9.96
C GLY A 255 13.36 -16.77 9.65
N MET A 256 12.31 -16.82 8.81
CA MET A 256 11.45 -15.69 8.51
C MET A 256 10.05 -15.83 9.15
N LYS A 257 10.01 -16.18 10.42
CA LYS A 257 8.78 -16.39 11.17
C LYS A 257 8.17 -15.06 11.60
N THR A 258 6.88 -14.88 11.28
CA THR A 258 6.09 -13.75 11.79
C THR A 258 5.69 -13.96 13.24
N LEU A 259 5.27 -12.88 13.95
CA LEU A 259 4.75 -13.02 15.30
C LEU A 259 3.51 -13.91 15.31
N PRO A 260 3.43 -14.87 16.26
CA PRO A 260 2.25 -15.71 16.39
C PRO A 260 1.05 -14.90 16.90
N TRP A 261 -0.11 -15.12 16.31
CA TRP A 261 -1.37 -14.57 16.81
C TRP A 261 -1.60 -15.00 18.28
N PRO A 262 -2.09 -14.16 19.21
CA PRO A 262 -2.62 -12.80 19.00
C PRO A 262 -1.59 -11.66 19.14
N LYS A 263 -0.29 -11.94 19.21
CA LYS A 263 0.73 -10.89 19.31
C LYS A 263 0.77 -10.10 17.99
N THR A 264 0.71 -8.78 18.12
CA THR A 264 0.81 -7.86 16.99
C THR A 264 2.12 -7.09 17.08
N LEU A 265 2.73 -6.84 15.91
CA LEU A 265 3.91 -6.01 15.80
C LEU A 265 3.57 -4.56 16.13
N ASN A 266 4.42 -3.89 16.88
CA ASN A 266 4.36 -2.43 16.99
C ASN A 266 5.00 -1.79 15.75
N TYR A 267 4.21 -1.58 14.71
CA TYR A 267 4.70 -1.08 13.43
C TYR A 267 5.39 0.29 13.55
N GLY A 268 4.93 1.16 14.44
CA GLY A 268 5.55 2.45 14.68
C GLY A 268 6.98 2.30 15.18
N LYS A 269 7.21 1.42 16.15
CA LYS A 269 8.57 1.12 16.64
C LYS A 269 9.37 0.32 15.62
N TRP A 270 8.75 -0.65 14.97
CA TRP A 270 9.41 -1.46 13.96
C TRP A 270 10.05 -0.59 12.87
N TYR A 271 9.34 0.42 12.40
CA TYR A 271 9.83 1.28 11.34
C TYR A 271 10.74 2.42 11.82
N ASN A 272 10.39 3.08 12.94
CA ASN A 272 11.05 4.32 13.35
C ASN A 272 12.15 4.15 14.41
N SER A 273 12.30 2.96 15.01
CA SER A 273 13.37 2.74 16.01
C SER A 273 14.76 2.74 15.37
N GLU A 274 15.77 3.12 16.16
CA GLU A 274 17.18 3.07 15.77
C GLU A 274 17.63 1.66 15.42
N HIS A 275 18.70 1.52 14.63
CA HIS A 275 19.22 0.23 14.13
C HIS A 275 19.56 -0.76 15.26
N ASN A 276 20.08 -0.30 16.38
CA ASN A 276 20.48 -1.10 17.53
C ASN A 276 19.33 -1.55 18.42
N ASN A 277 18.11 -1.09 18.14
CA ASN A 277 16.92 -1.49 18.88
C ASN A 277 16.36 -2.82 18.36
N SER A 278 16.14 -3.78 19.24
CA SER A 278 15.57 -5.09 18.88
C SER A 278 14.15 -5.05 18.28
N GLU A 279 13.41 -3.95 18.48
CA GLU A 279 12.10 -3.74 17.88
C GLU A 279 12.21 -3.11 16.46
N SER A 280 13.42 -2.69 16.02
CA SER A 280 13.64 -2.06 14.72
C SER A 280 13.54 -3.06 13.56
N CYS A 281 13.06 -2.59 12.40
CA CYS A 281 13.15 -3.37 11.15
C CYS A 281 14.61 -3.72 10.82
N CYS A 282 15.57 -2.86 11.19
CA CYS A 282 16.99 -3.03 10.96
C CYS A 282 17.64 -4.11 11.84
N ALA A 283 16.97 -4.57 12.90
CA ALA A 283 17.39 -5.75 13.66
C ALA A 283 17.28 -7.03 12.84
N LEU A 284 16.44 -7.03 11.79
CA LEU A 284 16.19 -8.18 10.90
C LEU A 284 15.72 -9.44 11.64
N ASP A 285 14.97 -9.28 12.73
CA ASP A 285 14.45 -10.37 13.54
C ASP A 285 13.03 -10.77 13.13
N LEU A 286 12.20 -9.77 12.76
CA LEU A 286 10.80 -10.00 12.45
C LEU A 286 10.46 -9.51 11.05
N PRO A 287 10.07 -10.41 10.14
CA PRO A 287 9.56 -10.04 8.83
C PRO A 287 8.13 -9.49 8.93
N VAL A 288 7.80 -8.60 8.01
CA VAL A 288 6.45 -8.11 7.78
C VAL A 288 5.86 -8.67 6.49
N THR A 289 4.53 -8.65 6.39
CA THR A 289 3.84 -9.19 5.20
C THR A 289 3.57 -8.09 4.17
N GLU A 290 3.07 -8.48 2.98
CA GLU A 290 2.61 -7.54 1.95
C GLU A 290 1.56 -6.55 2.49
N PHE A 291 0.72 -6.99 3.43
CA PHE A 291 -0.29 -6.14 4.06
C PHE A 291 0.32 -5.13 5.03
N ASP A 292 1.36 -5.55 5.74
CA ASP A 292 2.03 -4.73 6.75
C ASP A 292 2.97 -3.71 6.11
N SER A 293 3.60 -4.07 4.99
CA SER A 293 4.56 -3.23 4.25
C SER A 293 3.91 -2.31 3.23
N GLN A 294 2.63 -2.48 2.93
CA GLN A 294 1.94 -1.64 1.98
C GLN A 294 1.90 -0.18 2.46
N GLY A 295 2.26 0.77 1.59
CA GLY A 295 2.40 2.18 1.96
C GLY A 295 3.68 2.52 2.75
N LEU A 296 4.48 1.52 3.16
CA LEU A 296 5.81 1.73 3.74
C LEU A 296 6.88 1.53 2.67
N GLU A 297 7.98 2.23 2.80
CA GLU A 297 9.16 2.10 1.95
C GLU A 297 10.38 1.83 2.80
N LEU A 298 11.23 0.95 2.31
CA LEU A 298 12.51 0.63 2.91
C LEU A 298 13.63 0.98 1.94
N ASP A 299 14.78 1.34 2.43
CA ASP A 299 15.93 1.56 1.56
C ASP A 299 16.39 0.23 0.95
N PHE A 300 16.35 -0.85 1.74
CA PHE A 300 16.66 -2.19 1.23
C PHE A 300 15.76 -3.26 1.86
N THR A 301 15.40 -4.30 1.10
CA THR A 301 14.59 -5.41 1.62
C THR A 301 15.27 -6.76 1.45
N ILE A 302 15.06 -7.66 2.43
CA ILE A 302 15.19 -9.10 2.21
C ILE A 302 13.80 -9.64 1.92
N VAL A 303 13.55 -10.03 0.68
CA VAL A 303 12.27 -10.58 0.24
C VAL A 303 12.32 -12.09 0.36
N GLY A 304 11.62 -12.66 1.35
CA GLY A 304 11.47 -14.10 1.45
C GLY A 304 10.54 -14.65 0.37
N TRP A 305 11.07 -15.47 -0.52
CA TRP A 305 10.30 -16.16 -1.55
C TRP A 305 9.91 -17.54 -1.06
N GLY A 306 8.63 -17.76 -0.84
CA GLY A 306 8.11 -19.00 -0.30
C GLY A 306 7.49 -19.92 -1.36
N GLN A 307 6.89 -21.01 -0.87
CA GLN A 307 6.26 -22.01 -1.74
C GLN A 307 4.83 -21.63 -2.17
N ASP A 308 4.32 -20.50 -1.74
CA ASP A 308 2.96 -20.05 -2.05
C ASP A 308 2.81 -19.40 -3.43
N PHE A 309 3.94 -19.14 -4.12
CA PHE A 309 3.97 -18.65 -5.50
C PHE A 309 5.26 -19.14 -6.18
N ILE A 310 5.18 -20.21 -6.91
CA ILE A 310 6.32 -20.91 -7.52
C ILE A 310 6.14 -21.03 -9.03
N LEU A 311 7.26 -21.12 -9.74
CA LEU A 311 7.27 -21.52 -11.14
C LEU A 311 7.34 -23.06 -11.22
N GLU A 312 6.42 -23.66 -11.97
CA GLU A 312 6.32 -25.10 -12.13
C GLU A 312 5.95 -25.43 -13.59
N ASN A 313 6.82 -26.11 -14.32
CA ASN A 313 6.68 -26.36 -15.75
C ASN A 313 6.51 -25.09 -16.61
N GLY A 314 7.23 -24.02 -16.30
CA GLY A 314 7.15 -22.72 -16.99
C GLY A 314 5.95 -21.87 -16.65
N LEU A 315 5.11 -22.28 -15.71
CA LEU A 315 3.90 -21.55 -15.31
C LEU A 315 3.91 -21.20 -13.82
N TRP A 316 3.51 -19.99 -13.51
CA TRP A 316 3.33 -19.57 -12.12
C TRP A 316 2.17 -20.31 -11.48
N ASN A 317 2.38 -20.79 -10.25
CA ASN A 317 1.46 -21.64 -9.49
C ASN A 317 1.33 -21.15 -8.04
N ASN A 318 0.10 -21.04 -7.55
CA ASN A 318 -0.21 -20.64 -6.16
C ASN A 318 -0.97 -21.72 -5.37
N SER A 319 -0.96 -22.97 -5.82
CA SER A 319 -1.72 -24.06 -5.20
C SER A 319 -1.31 -24.37 -3.77
N ARG A 320 -0.08 -24.01 -3.38
CA ARG A 320 0.48 -24.21 -2.03
C ARG A 320 0.22 -23.03 -1.10
N ALA A 321 -0.36 -21.95 -1.60
CA ALA A 321 -0.72 -20.81 -0.78
C ALA A 321 -1.72 -21.20 0.32
N LYS A 322 -1.57 -20.63 1.50
CA LYS A 322 -2.56 -20.74 2.57
C LYS A 322 -3.90 -20.24 2.06
N ARG A 323 -4.96 -21.06 2.18
CA ARG A 323 -6.31 -20.71 1.71
C ARG A 323 -6.81 -19.43 2.36
N TYR A 324 -7.54 -18.66 1.60
CA TYR A 324 -8.31 -17.54 2.12
C TYR A 324 -9.45 -18.05 3.03
N SER A 325 -10.00 -17.17 3.86
CA SER A 325 -11.13 -17.54 4.72
C SER A 325 -12.29 -18.06 3.87
N TYR A 326 -13.02 -19.06 4.36
CA TYR A 326 -14.23 -19.59 3.69
C TYR A 326 -15.35 -18.55 3.51
N THR A 327 -15.24 -17.40 4.17
CA THR A 327 -16.18 -16.27 4.10
C THR A 327 -15.77 -15.20 3.08
N SER A 328 -14.65 -15.37 2.37
CA SER A 328 -14.19 -14.43 1.35
C SER A 328 -14.65 -14.89 -0.05
N ASP A 329 -15.40 -14.03 -0.74
CA ASP A 329 -15.82 -14.24 -2.15
C ASP A 329 -14.68 -13.87 -3.12
N ILE A 330 -13.49 -14.43 -2.89
CA ILE A 330 -12.33 -14.15 -3.75
C ILE A 330 -12.52 -14.82 -5.10
N LYS A 331 -12.66 -14.02 -6.15
CA LYS A 331 -12.88 -14.48 -7.51
C LYS A 331 -11.60 -14.99 -8.17
N ASP A 332 -10.45 -14.34 -7.89
CA ASP A 332 -9.17 -14.67 -8.49
C ASP A 332 -8.03 -14.69 -7.44
N PRO A 333 -7.86 -15.85 -6.75
CA PRO A 333 -6.77 -16.00 -5.77
C PRO A 333 -5.37 -15.94 -6.39
N PHE A 334 -5.23 -16.28 -7.68
CA PHE A 334 -3.94 -16.26 -8.38
C PHE A 334 -3.47 -14.83 -8.59
N THR A 335 -4.31 -13.97 -9.16
CA THR A 335 -3.98 -12.55 -9.36
C THR A 335 -3.68 -11.86 -8.03
N LEU A 336 -4.44 -12.14 -6.97
CA LEU A 336 -4.13 -11.59 -5.64
C LEU A 336 -2.76 -12.05 -5.12
N ARG A 337 -2.36 -13.30 -5.38
CA ARG A 337 -1.05 -13.78 -4.95
C ARG A 337 0.08 -13.14 -5.75
N ARG A 338 -0.07 -13.03 -7.07
CA ARG A 338 0.85 -12.33 -7.96
C ARG A 338 1.03 -10.87 -7.55
N ASN A 339 -0.06 -10.15 -7.29
CA ASN A 339 -0.04 -8.77 -6.83
C ASN A 339 0.65 -8.61 -5.46
N ALA A 340 0.50 -9.59 -4.56
CA ALA A 340 1.21 -9.58 -3.28
C ALA A 340 2.72 -9.62 -3.47
N TYR A 341 3.24 -10.48 -4.36
CA TYR A 341 4.66 -10.49 -4.70
C TYR A 341 5.09 -9.19 -5.41
N ARG A 342 4.25 -8.62 -6.28
CA ARG A 342 4.51 -7.30 -6.85
C ARG A 342 4.70 -6.24 -5.77
N VAL A 343 3.83 -6.23 -4.75
CA VAL A 343 3.97 -5.32 -3.60
C VAL A 343 5.29 -5.55 -2.88
N LEU A 344 5.68 -6.78 -2.57
CA LEU A 344 6.92 -7.10 -1.86
C LEU A 344 8.16 -6.66 -2.65
N LEU A 345 8.19 -6.90 -3.95
CA LEU A 345 9.31 -6.59 -4.84
C LEU A 345 9.47 -5.08 -5.14
N THR A 346 8.46 -4.27 -4.84
CA THR A 346 8.48 -2.82 -5.08
C THR A 346 8.59 -1.99 -3.81
N ARG A 347 8.99 -2.59 -2.67
CA ARG A 347 9.08 -1.86 -1.39
C ARG A 347 10.41 -1.18 -1.15
N ALA A 348 11.44 -1.53 -1.91
CA ALA A 348 12.79 -1.03 -1.70
C ALA A 348 13.14 0.15 -2.63
N ARG A 349 14.00 1.06 -2.13
CA ARG A 349 14.52 2.21 -2.87
C ARG A 349 15.88 1.95 -3.50
N ASP A 350 16.76 1.24 -2.79
CA ASP A 350 18.17 1.03 -3.18
C ASP A 350 18.41 -0.38 -3.69
N GLY A 351 17.54 -1.33 -3.34
CA GLY A 351 17.70 -2.71 -3.78
C GLY A 351 17.02 -3.75 -2.90
N MET A 352 17.14 -5.00 -3.32
CA MET A 352 16.58 -6.14 -2.61
C MET A 352 17.47 -7.36 -2.69
N ILE A 353 17.36 -8.24 -1.69
CA ILE A 353 17.88 -9.60 -1.73
C ILE A 353 16.70 -10.56 -1.77
N LEU A 354 16.61 -11.35 -2.81
CA LEU A 354 15.64 -12.43 -2.92
C LEU A 354 16.20 -13.64 -2.14
N TYR A 355 15.67 -13.84 -0.95
CA TYR A 355 15.99 -15.02 -0.15
C TYR A 355 15.10 -16.18 -0.59
N VAL A 356 15.68 -17.14 -1.29
CA VAL A 356 15.01 -18.34 -1.81
C VAL A 356 15.64 -19.54 -1.14
N PRO A 357 14.95 -20.20 -0.17
CA PRO A 357 15.47 -21.38 0.50
C PRO A 357 15.89 -22.48 -0.48
N ASP A 358 16.94 -23.23 -0.12
CA ASP A 358 17.41 -24.39 -0.89
C ASP A 358 16.42 -25.56 -0.75
N GLU A 359 15.39 -25.53 -1.60
CA GLU A 359 14.32 -26.52 -1.67
C GLU A 359 14.09 -26.94 -3.12
N PRO A 360 13.99 -28.24 -3.41
CA PRO A 360 13.83 -28.74 -4.79
C PRO A 360 12.64 -28.11 -5.52
N ILE A 361 11.59 -27.79 -4.80
CA ILE A 361 10.38 -27.18 -5.38
C ILE A 361 10.57 -25.71 -5.79
N LEU A 362 11.60 -25.05 -5.28
CA LEU A 362 11.95 -23.67 -5.61
C LEU A 362 13.04 -23.56 -6.68
N GLU A 363 13.59 -24.69 -7.14
CA GLU A 363 14.70 -24.71 -8.09
C GLU A 363 14.34 -24.02 -9.41
N GLU A 364 13.18 -24.33 -10.01
CA GLU A 364 12.74 -23.70 -11.25
C GLU A 364 12.46 -22.20 -11.05
N THR A 365 11.88 -21.82 -9.92
CA THR A 365 11.69 -20.41 -9.55
C THR A 365 13.02 -19.69 -9.42
N ARG A 366 14.00 -20.28 -8.72
CA ARG A 366 15.35 -19.73 -8.58
C ARG A 366 16.03 -19.55 -9.93
N ALA A 367 15.98 -20.57 -10.80
CA ALA A 367 16.54 -20.51 -12.15
C ALA A 367 15.91 -19.39 -12.99
N HIS A 368 14.59 -19.22 -12.90
CA HIS A 368 13.89 -18.14 -13.57
C HIS A 368 14.34 -16.76 -13.06
N LEU A 369 14.45 -16.55 -11.76
CA LEU A 369 14.91 -15.29 -11.17
C LEU A 369 16.31 -14.93 -11.67
N ILE A 370 17.23 -15.89 -11.70
CA ILE A 370 18.59 -15.72 -12.23
C ILE A 370 18.56 -15.39 -13.73
N SER A 371 17.72 -16.07 -14.51
CA SER A 371 17.61 -15.81 -15.96
C SER A 371 17.08 -14.39 -16.27
N CYS A 372 16.35 -13.77 -15.34
CA CYS A 372 15.90 -12.37 -15.42
C CYS A 372 16.97 -11.35 -14.99
N GLY A 373 18.23 -11.76 -14.80
CA GLY A 373 19.37 -10.91 -14.51
C GLY A 373 19.78 -10.84 -13.04
N VAL A 374 19.03 -11.48 -12.11
CA VAL A 374 19.36 -11.41 -10.67
C VAL A 374 20.70 -12.09 -10.38
N GLU A 375 21.58 -11.38 -9.69
CA GLU A 375 22.93 -11.83 -9.37
C GLU A 375 22.96 -12.60 -8.03
N GLU A 376 23.81 -13.62 -7.94
CA GLU A 376 24.09 -14.30 -6.67
C GLU A 376 24.71 -13.30 -5.68
N LEU A 377 24.28 -13.33 -4.43
CA LEU A 377 24.91 -12.57 -3.36
C LEU A 377 26.24 -13.24 -2.99
N GLU A 378 27.35 -12.58 -3.22
CA GLU A 378 28.71 -13.06 -2.91
C GLU A 378 29.10 -12.90 -1.43
#